data_75888234a2bbc9ba37354954d04946b1
#
_entry.id   75888234a2bbc9ba37354954d04946b1
#
_cell.length_a   1.000
_cell.length_b   1.000
_cell.length_c   1.000
_cell.angle_alpha   90.00
_cell.angle_beta   90.00
_cell.angle_gamma   90.00
#
_symmetry.space_group_name_H-M   'P 1'
#
loop_
_entity.id
_entity.type
_entity.pdbx_description
1 polymer ?
#
loop_
_entity_poly.entity_id
_entity_poly.type
_entity_poly.pdbx_seq_one_letter_code
_entity_poly.pdbx_strand_id
1 'polypeptide(L)'
;MEAIISDTLRKMWLQPEQPDLAPIVDEIRARCDSEGYKPPSYVTVAKRIPRVFTPEEIARRRLSGGKHLHRLKPRPGYIRAAHALEVVQIDHTPADIQFVEVIDDHGIFVGRPYLTIAADVATSAIIGFCLTLERPSRLSVALCLAHAICSKDNWLAERGIAHPWVMHGRPKQIVVDSAKEFQSSTFTKGCADFGITVRTRNKGTVHRGGVVERLLGKVNTVLRSLPGKTGRSIADRGDYSSDERASLTFAALERCIALAIVDHNQTQNARKLTVPRLEWELRLPPTDRPIDDPDQVLLNFLPRTTRRISPQGVSLFAIDYFEQWLGPLVARRDRLPPLDLCYDPRDISRIYIADPDTRIWRPVKRRDGVTMPITLWQHEADRARTRESQQRPAQEKTLLRREIAATVAGAKSKKAHLREMTRARHAADAPKAYQNVGQVSEATHTGPEPDRPRRVFPVETW
;
A
#
# COMPACT_ATOMS: atom_id res chain seq x y z
N MET A 1 39.88 -38.66 -22.18
CA MET A 1 38.48 -38.21 -22.41
C MET A 1 37.89 -37.43 -21.23
N GLU A 2 37.77 -37.94 -19.98
CA GLU A 2 37.16 -37.17 -18.85
C GLU A 2 37.94 -35.90 -18.53
N ALA A 3 39.26 -35.89 -18.61
CA ALA A 3 40.12 -34.74 -18.42
C ALA A 3 39.84 -33.64 -19.49
N ILE A 4 39.69 -34.07 -20.76
CA ILE A 4 39.37 -33.16 -21.89
C ILE A 4 38.02 -32.51 -21.68
N ILE A 5 37.00 -33.30 -21.30
CA ILE A 5 35.65 -32.80 -21.01
C ILE A 5 35.71 -31.77 -19.87
N SER A 6 36.35 -32.11 -18.76
CA SER A 6 36.44 -31.23 -17.58
C SER A 6 37.22 -29.95 -17.88
N ASP A 7 38.33 -30.00 -18.56
CA ASP A 7 39.15 -28.85 -18.91
C ASP A 7 38.40 -27.91 -19.87
N THR A 8 37.81 -28.46 -20.93
CA THR A 8 37.05 -27.67 -21.91
C THR A 8 35.82 -27.02 -21.31
N LEU A 9 35.05 -27.77 -20.50
CA LEU A 9 33.91 -27.21 -19.79
C LEU A 9 34.33 -26.09 -18.83
N ARG A 10 35.46 -26.25 -18.13
CA ARG A 10 35.96 -25.22 -17.18
C ARG A 10 36.42 -23.97 -17.88
N LYS A 11 37.02 -24.07 -19.06
CA LYS A 11 37.54 -22.96 -19.85
C LYS A 11 36.46 -22.25 -20.66
N MET A 12 35.53 -23.00 -21.25
CA MET A 12 34.60 -22.44 -22.23
C MET A 12 33.16 -22.35 -21.74
N TRP A 13 32.69 -23.30 -20.93
CA TRP A 13 31.29 -23.28 -20.48
C TRP A 13 31.07 -22.47 -19.19
N LEU A 14 32.03 -22.50 -18.27
CA LEU A 14 31.92 -21.85 -16.96
C LEU A 14 32.35 -20.39 -17.06
N GLN A 15 31.67 -19.63 -17.96
CA GLN A 15 31.95 -18.23 -18.26
C GLN A 15 30.69 -17.35 -17.94
N PRO A 16 30.88 -16.07 -17.57
CA PRO A 16 29.77 -15.14 -17.27
C PRO A 16 28.85 -14.89 -18.47
N GLU A 17 29.36 -15.00 -19.68
CA GLU A 17 28.65 -14.84 -20.95
C GLU A 17 27.61 -15.92 -21.21
N GLN A 18 27.66 -17.01 -20.43
CA GLN A 18 26.73 -18.14 -20.49
C GLN A 18 26.65 -18.82 -21.88
N PRO A 19 27.76 -19.17 -22.48
CA PRO A 19 27.76 -19.77 -23.83
C PRO A 19 26.95 -21.08 -23.87
N ASP A 20 26.31 -21.33 -25.01
CA ASP A 20 25.56 -22.55 -25.25
C ASP A 20 26.47 -23.79 -25.18
N LEU A 21 25.90 -24.91 -24.78
CA LEU A 21 26.66 -26.14 -24.63
C LEU A 21 27.04 -26.79 -25.97
N ALA A 22 26.25 -26.57 -27.03
CA ALA A 22 26.47 -27.25 -28.32
C ALA A 22 27.86 -26.96 -28.95
N PRO A 23 28.28 -25.70 -29.11
CA PRO A 23 29.62 -25.38 -29.64
C PRO A 23 30.76 -25.96 -28.78
N ILE A 24 30.55 -26.06 -27.48
CA ILE A 24 31.54 -26.59 -26.53
C ILE A 24 31.64 -28.11 -26.67
N VAL A 25 30.53 -28.77 -26.95
CA VAL A 25 30.53 -30.21 -27.25
C VAL A 25 31.31 -30.51 -28.55
N ASP A 26 31.17 -29.66 -29.55
CA ASP A 26 31.89 -29.80 -30.81
C ASP A 26 33.43 -29.64 -30.61
N GLU A 27 33.82 -28.67 -29.79
CA GLU A 27 35.25 -28.54 -29.39
C GLU A 27 35.76 -29.76 -28.61
N ILE A 28 34.96 -30.28 -27.67
CA ILE A 28 35.29 -31.48 -26.91
C ILE A 28 35.46 -32.67 -27.85
N ARG A 29 34.61 -32.82 -28.88
CA ARG A 29 34.68 -33.86 -29.87
C ARG A 29 35.97 -33.77 -30.69
N ALA A 30 36.26 -32.56 -31.21
CA ALA A 30 37.48 -32.32 -31.99
C ALA A 30 38.75 -32.68 -31.19
N ARG A 31 38.79 -32.28 -29.91
CA ARG A 31 39.92 -32.62 -29.02
C ARG A 31 40.01 -34.12 -28.70
N CYS A 32 38.87 -34.78 -28.53
CA CYS A 32 38.85 -36.22 -28.33
C CYS A 32 39.36 -36.96 -29.57
N ASP A 33 38.90 -36.56 -30.75
CA ASP A 33 39.36 -37.17 -32.02
C ASP A 33 40.86 -36.99 -32.23
N SER A 34 41.42 -35.80 -31.94
CA SER A 34 42.86 -35.52 -32.07
C SER A 34 43.72 -36.34 -31.12
N GLU A 35 43.16 -36.75 -29.96
CA GLU A 35 43.83 -37.59 -28.97
C GLU A 35 43.48 -39.09 -29.09
N GLY A 36 42.72 -39.49 -30.14
CA GLY A 36 42.35 -40.87 -30.41
C GLY A 36 41.27 -41.45 -29.52
N TYR A 37 40.50 -40.60 -28.84
CA TYR A 37 39.37 -41.06 -28.05
C TYR A 37 38.05 -41.01 -28.84
N LYS A 38 37.15 -41.93 -28.54
CA LYS A 38 35.79 -41.90 -29.11
C LYS A 38 35.06 -40.63 -28.66
N PRO A 39 34.54 -39.79 -29.61
CA PRO A 39 33.86 -38.56 -29.28
C PRO A 39 32.60 -38.78 -28.43
N PRO A 40 32.38 -37.96 -27.37
CA PRO A 40 31.20 -38.09 -26.53
C PRO A 40 29.97 -37.52 -27.20
N SER A 41 28.80 -38.05 -26.84
CA SER A 41 27.52 -37.45 -27.23
C SER A 41 27.24 -36.18 -26.41
N TYR A 42 26.37 -35.28 -26.95
CA TYR A 42 25.90 -34.11 -26.23
C TYR A 42 25.33 -34.43 -24.84
N VAL A 43 24.52 -35.51 -24.77
CA VAL A 43 23.89 -35.96 -23.51
C VAL A 43 24.97 -36.44 -22.51
N THR A 44 26.03 -37.04 -23.01
CA THR A 44 27.15 -37.47 -22.17
C THR A 44 27.86 -36.28 -21.53
N VAL A 45 28.15 -35.24 -22.30
CA VAL A 45 28.80 -34.02 -21.80
C VAL A 45 27.85 -33.28 -20.84
N ALA A 46 26.57 -33.13 -21.18
CA ALA A 46 25.60 -32.47 -20.33
C ALA A 46 25.44 -33.14 -18.95
N LYS A 47 25.43 -34.47 -18.91
CA LYS A 47 25.40 -35.25 -17.66
C LYS A 47 26.69 -35.13 -16.83
N ARG A 48 27.82 -34.69 -17.40
CA ARG A 48 29.09 -34.45 -16.69
C ARG A 48 29.10 -33.12 -15.94
N ILE A 49 28.35 -32.09 -16.41
CA ILE A 49 28.34 -30.78 -15.80
C ILE A 49 28.10 -30.84 -14.26
N PRO A 50 27.04 -31.50 -13.74
CA PRO A 50 26.80 -31.57 -12.30
C PRO A 50 27.81 -32.45 -11.55
N ARG A 51 28.66 -33.22 -12.27
CA ARG A 51 29.74 -34.01 -11.67
C ARG A 51 31.06 -33.24 -11.62
N VAL A 52 31.26 -32.32 -12.57
CA VAL A 52 32.48 -31.51 -12.70
C VAL A 52 32.40 -30.23 -11.88
N PHE A 53 31.22 -29.65 -11.77
CA PHE A 53 31.01 -28.37 -11.09
C PHE A 53 29.98 -28.49 -9.99
N THR A 54 30.28 -27.84 -8.87
CA THR A 54 29.30 -27.64 -7.81
C THR A 54 28.25 -26.55 -8.20
N PRO A 55 27.01 -26.60 -7.67
CA PRO A 55 26.06 -25.55 -7.88
C PRO A 55 26.59 -24.18 -7.49
N GLU A 56 27.48 -24.08 -6.49
CA GLU A 56 28.12 -22.85 -6.06
C GLU A 56 29.12 -22.30 -7.09
N GLU A 57 29.92 -23.15 -7.72
CA GLU A 57 30.84 -22.74 -8.79
C GLU A 57 30.06 -22.19 -9.98
N ILE A 58 29.01 -22.89 -10.39
CA ILE A 58 28.09 -22.42 -11.46
C ILE A 58 27.49 -21.10 -11.11
N ALA A 59 26.96 -20.92 -9.88
CA ALA A 59 26.36 -19.71 -9.42
C ALA A 59 27.34 -18.52 -9.39
N ARG A 60 28.62 -18.78 -9.00
CA ARG A 60 29.66 -17.73 -8.93
C ARG A 60 30.16 -17.31 -10.28
N ARG A 61 30.48 -18.26 -11.13
CA ARG A 61 31.23 -18.00 -12.36
C ARG A 61 30.33 -17.82 -13.58
N ARG A 62 29.24 -18.62 -13.67
CA ARG A 62 28.35 -18.58 -14.84
C ARG A 62 27.12 -17.67 -14.64
N LEU A 63 26.55 -17.62 -13.45
CA LEU A 63 25.27 -16.92 -13.18
C LEU A 63 25.44 -15.56 -12.48
N SER A 64 26.61 -14.95 -12.56
CA SER A 64 26.92 -13.65 -11.96
C SER A 64 26.63 -13.53 -10.45
N GLY A 65 26.77 -14.60 -9.73
CA GLY A 65 26.91 -14.70 -8.27
C GLY A 65 25.70 -14.35 -7.41
N GLY A 66 25.38 -13.10 -7.26
CA GLY A 66 24.51 -12.55 -6.23
C GLY A 66 23.24 -13.35 -5.85
N LYS A 67 22.22 -13.31 -6.68
CA LYS A 67 20.91 -13.95 -6.39
C LYS A 67 20.97 -15.49 -6.39
N HIS A 68 21.83 -16.07 -7.25
CA HIS A 68 21.96 -17.52 -7.37
C HIS A 68 22.70 -18.14 -6.19
N LEU A 69 23.79 -17.53 -5.73
CA LEU A 69 24.48 -17.91 -4.49
C LEU A 69 23.55 -17.82 -3.27
N HIS A 70 22.71 -16.81 -3.23
CA HIS A 70 21.75 -16.64 -2.13
C HIS A 70 20.74 -17.78 -2.06
N ARG A 71 20.38 -18.41 -3.20
CA ARG A 71 19.49 -19.59 -3.23
C ARG A 71 20.14 -20.86 -2.67
N LEU A 72 21.46 -20.96 -2.78
CA LEU A 72 22.22 -22.13 -2.31
C LEU A 72 22.55 -22.07 -0.82
N LYS A 73 22.51 -20.87 -0.22
CA LYS A 73 22.78 -20.72 1.21
C LYS A 73 21.64 -21.31 2.04
N PRO A 74 21.96 -22.12 3.07
CA PRO A 74 20.95 -22.51 4.05
C PRO A 74 20.33 -21.24 4.66
N ARG A 75 19.04 -21.25 4.86
CA ARG A 75 18.29 -20.13 5.45
C ARG A 75 17.81 -20.53 6.85
N PRO A 76 18.71 -20.60 7.83
CA PRO A 76 18.36 -20.93 9.19
C PRO A 76 17.60 -19.75 9.82
N GLY A 77 16.58 -20.07 10.55
CA GLY A 77 15.83 -19.12 11.35
C GLY A 77 14.65 -18.48 10.63
N TYR A 78 13.54 -18.51 11.30
CA TYR A 78 12.32 -17.77 11.03
C TYR A 78 11.95 -17.01 12.29
N ILE A 79 11.21 -15.92 12.13
CA ILE A 79 10.67 -15.20 13.28
C ILE A 79 9.65 -16.12 13.95
N ARG A 80 9.81 -16.34 15.25
CA ARG A 80 8.88 -17.10 16.07
C ARG A 80 8.15 -16.13 16.99
N ALA A 81 6.90 -16.42 17.27
CA ALA A 81 6.09 -15.78 18.27
C ALA A 81 5.30 -16.86 19.02
N ALA A 82 5.20 -16.77 20.32
CA ALA A 82 4.47 -17.70 21.15
C ALA A 82 2.99 -17.33 21.23
N HIS A 83 2.72 -16.04 21.31
CA HIS A 83 1.39 -15.48 21.52
C HIS A 83 0.89 -14.69 20.32
N ALA A 84 -0.42 -14.66 20.13
CA ALA A 84 -1.06 -13.77 19.19
C ALA A 84 -0.72 -12.31 19.54
N LEU A 85 -0.56 -11.44 18.53
CA LEU A 85 -0.15 -10.04 18.67
C LEU A 85 1.27 -9.82 19.23
N GLU A 86 2.05 -10.86 19.46
CA GLU A 86 3.45 -10.70 19.87
C GLU A 86 4.28 -10.10 18.74
N VAL A 87 4.16 -10.67 17.54
CA VAL A 87 4.84 -10.19 16.33
C VAL A 87 3.88 -10.21 15.16
N VAL A 88 3.70 -9.06 14.54
CA VAL A 88 2.91 -8.90 13.31
C VAL A 88 3.82 -8.48 12.17
N GLN A 89 3.71 -9.15 11.03
CA GLN A 89 4.40 -8.77 9.80
C GLN A 89 3.48 -7.96 8.91
N ILE A 90 3.97 -6.84 8.37
CA ILE A 90 3.24 -6.02 7.40
C ILE A 90 4.06 -5.97 6.12
N ASP A 91 3.40 -6.24 5.00
CA ASP A 91 4.01 -6.17 3.68
C ASP A 91 2.94 -5.83 2.63
N HIS A 92 3.38 -5.45 1.43
CA HIS A 92 2.51 -5.01 0.36
C HIS A 92 2.91 -5.58 -0.99
N THR A 93 1.92 -5.69 -1.87
CA THR A 93 2.12 -6.16 -3.24
C THR A 93 1.10 -5.49 -4.17
N PRO A 94 1.42 -5.30 -5.45
CA PRO A 94 0.37 -5.05 -6.43
C PRO A 94 -0.63 -6.21 -6.41
N ALA A 95 -1.92 -5.92 -6.34
CA ALA A 95 -2.95 -6.95 -6.45
C ALA A 95 -2.96 -7.56 -7.86
N ASP A 96 -3.08 -8.89 -7.98
CA ASP A 96 -3.05 -9.57 -9.29
C ASP A 96 -4.38 -9.47 -10.04
N ILE A 97 -5.01 -8.31 -9.99
CA ILE A 97 -6.31 -8.02 -10.58
C ILE A 97 -6.43 -6.53 -10.92
N GLN A 98 -7.21 -6.23 -11.94
CA GLN A 98 -7.66 -4.87 -12.25
C GLN A 98 -9.12 -4.72 -11.82
N PHE A 99 -9.47 -3.51 -11.42
CA PHE A 99 -10.85 -3.11 -11.11
C PHE A 99 -11.30 -2.01 -12.05
N VAL A 100 -12.60 -1.81 -12.12
CA VAL A 100 -13.24 -0.75 -12.90
C VAL A 100 -13.95 0.23 -11.96
N GLU A 101 -14.00 1.48 -12.37
CA GLU A 101 -14.83 2.50 -11.73
C GLU A 101 -15.49 3.34 -12.82
N VAL A 102 -16.80 3.50 -12.71
CA VAL A 102 -17.55 4.38 -13.60
C VAL A 102 -17.57 5.76 -12.97
N ILE A 103 -17.11 6.73 -13.72
CA ILE A 103 -17.01 8.12 -13.25
C ILE A 103 -17.89 8.98 -14.15
N ASP A 104 -19.20 8.97 -13.88
CA ASP A 104 -20.22 9.78 -14.53
C ASP A 104 -19.95 9.97 -16.05
N ASP A 105 -19.95 11.22 -16.53
CA ASP A 105 -19.70 11.55 -17.95
C ASP A 105 -18.22 11.39 -18.37
N HIS A 106 -17.31 11.06 -17.44
CA HIS A 106 -15.87 10.95 -17.72
C HIS A 106 -15.43 9.56 -18.20
N GLY A 107 -16.34 8.57 -18.17
CA GLY A 107 -16.12 7.22 -18.68
C GLY A 107 -15.65 6.22 -17.62
N ILE A 108 -14.99 5.15 -18.06
CA ILE A 108 -14.57 4.03 -17.23
C ILE A 108 -13.08 4.16 -16.90
N PHE A 109 -12.73 4.15 -15.62
CA PHE A 109 -11.36 4.00 -15.16
C PHE A 109 -11.05 2.52 -14.92
N VAL A 110 -9.91 2.06 -15.42
CA VAL A 110 -9.38 0.72 -15.15
C VAL A 110 -8.04 0.87 -14.46
N GLY A 111 -7.87 0.23 -13.32
CA GLY A 111 -6.66 0.33 -12.54
C GLY A 111 -6.27 -0.93 -11.79
N ARG A 112 -5.00 -1.01 -11.42
CA ARG A 112 -4.45 -2.08 -10.58
C ARG A 112 -4.14 -1.52 -9.20
N PRO A 113 -4.80 -2.00 -8.13
CA PRO A 113 -4.56 -1.50 -6.78
C PRO A 113 -3.35 -2.18 -6.14
N TYR A 114 -2.92 -1.63 -5.00
CA TYR A 114 -1.94 -2.22 -4.11
C TYR A 114 -2.65 -2.77 -2.87
N LEU A 115 -2.28 -3.99 -2.50
CA LEU A 115 -2.76 -4.68 -1.31
C LEU A 115 -1.66 -4.66 -0.24
N THR A 116 -1.97 -4.14 0.93
CA THR A 116 -1.14 -4.23 2.14
C THR A 116 -1.85 -5.14 3.13
N ILE A 117 -1.16 -6.11 3.73
CA ILE A 117 -1.73 -6.96 4.78
C ILE A 117 -0.88 -6.94 6.05
N ALA A 118 -1.56 -7.13 7.18
CA ALA A 118 -0.96 -7.37 8.49
C ALA A 118 -1.23 -8.82 8.90
N ALA A 119 -0.15 -9.59 9.10
CA ALA A 119 -0.19 -11.02 9.39
C ALA A 119 0.41 -11.32 10.75
N ASP A 120 -0.34 -12.00 11.60
CA ASP A 120 0.17 -12.49 12.88
C ASP A 120 1.11 -13.69 12.68
N VAL A 121 2.29 -13.63 13.28
CA VAL A 121 3.32 -14.66 13.09
C VAL A 121 3.00 -15.93 13.84
N ALA A 122 2.45 -15.84 15.04
CA ALA A 122 2.14 -16.99 15.91
C ALA A 122 1.06 -17.88 15.30
N THR A 123 0.00 -17.28 14.78
CA THR A 123 -1.21 -17.96 14.33
C THR A 123 -1.29 -18.11 12.82
N SER A 124 -0.53 -17.31 12.07
CA SER A 124 -0.66 -17.14 10.61
C SER A 124 -2.03 -16.56 10.20
N ALA A 125 -2.74 -15.90 11.11
CA ALA A 125 -3.96 -15.16 10.81
C ALA A 125 -3.63 -13.83 10.09
N ILE A 126 -4.45 -13.44 9.13
CA ILE A 126 -4.45 -12.08 8.60
C ILE A 126 -5.36 -11.26 9.52
N ILE A 127 -4.79 -10.27 10.18
CA ILE A 127 -5.47 -9.46 11.19
C ILE A 127 -5.92 -8.10 10.68
N GLY A 128 -5.40 -7.67 9.53
CA GLY A 128 -5.78 -6.42 8.88
C GLY A 128 -5.30 -6.34 7.45
N PHE A 129 -5.94 -5.47 6.67
CA PHE A 129 -5.51 -5.15 5.31
C PHE A 129 -5.88 -3.73 4.93
N CYS A 130 -5.27 -3.25 3.85
CA CYS A 130 -5.62 -1.99 3.21
C CYS A 130 -5.45 -2.15 1.70
N LEU A 131 -6.43 -1.67 0.95
CA LEU A 131 -6.40 -1.60 -0.50
C LEU A 131 -6.26 -0.14 -0.93
N THR A 132 -5.30 0.16 -1.81
CA THR A 132 -5.04 1.54 -2.25
C THR A 132 -4.72 1.59 -3.74
N LEU A 133 -5.01 2.72 -4.39
CA LEU A 133 -4.59 3.00 -5.77
C LEU A 133 -3.19 3.58 -5.82
N GLU A 134 -2.78 4.22 -4.75
CA GLU A 134 -1.45 4.79 -4.60
C GLU A 134 -0.43 3.69 -4.38
N ARG A 135 0.81 3.97 -4.82
CA ARG A 135 1.94 3.14 -4.42
C ARG A 135 2.00 3.04 -2.90
N PRO A 136 2.43 1.89 -2.37
CA PRO A 136 2.60 1.71 -0.95
C PRO A 136 3.34 2.89 -0.32
N SER A 137 2.80 3.35 0.78
CA SER A 137 3.28 4.53 1.50
C SER A 137 3.10 4.32 3.00
N ARG A 138 3.61 5.25 3.80
CA ARG A 138 3.34 5.28 5.25
C ARG A 138 1.85 5.24 5.57
N LEU A 139 1.05 5.92 4.76
CA LEU A 139 -0.40 5.98 4.95
C LEU A 139 -1.04 4.61 4.74
N SER A 140 -0.67 3.85 3.70
CA SER A 140 -1.23 2.51 3.46
C SER A 140 -0.90 1.54 4.59
N VAL A 141 0.31 1.65 5.17
CA VAL A 141 0.68 0.86 6.35
C VAL A 141 -0.08 1.29 7.59
N ALA A 142 -0.22 2.60 7.80
CA ALA A 142 -0.99 3.16 8.91
C ALA A 142 -2.45 2.70 8.88
N LEU A 143 -3.07 2.76 7.70
CA LEU A 143 -4.44 2.28 7.48
C LEU A 143 -4.57 0.77 7.73
N CYS A 144 -3.62 -0.02 7.22
CA CYS A 144 -3.58 -1.45 7.46
C CYS A 144 -3.43 -1.76 8.97
N LEU A 145 -2.58 -1.01 9.67
CA LEU A 145 -2.37 -1.17 11.10
C LEU A 145 -3.59 -0.73 11.90
N ALA A 146 -4.23 0.38 11.55
CA ALA A 146 -5.49 0.80 12.16
C ALA A 146 -6.59 -0.26 11.98
N HIS A 147 -6.72 -0.81 10.77
CA HIS A 147 -7.64 -1.92 10.52
C HIS A 147 -7.28 -3.19 11.32
N ALA A 148 -5.99 -3.44 11.57
CA ALA A 148 -5.55 -4.58 12.38
C ALA A 148 -5.84 -4.38 13.88
N ILE A 149 -5.71 -3.17 14.40
CA ILE A 149 -5.89 -2.84 15.82
C ILE A 149 -7.37 -2.84 16.19
N CYS A 150 -8.24 -2.25 15.37
CA CYS A 150 -9.65 -2.03 15.68
C CYS A 150 -10.52 -3.24 15.40
N SER A 151 -11.67 -3.36 16.10
CA SER A 151 -12.73 -4.31 15.75
C SER A 151 -13.21 -4.06 14.31
N LYS A 152 -13.60 -5.15 13.65
CA LYS A 152 -14.09 -5.10 12.27
C LYS A 152 -15.61 -5.25 12.17
N ASP A 153 -16.31 -5.33 13.29
CA ASP A 153 -17.76 -5.65 13.30
C ASP A 153 -18.56 -4.63 12.49
N ASN A 154 -18.36 -3.34 12.76
CA ASN A 154 -19.01 -2.27 12.00
C ASN A 154 -18.55 -2.25 10.53
N TRP A 155 -17.23 -2.40 10.28
CA TRP A 155 -16.66 -2.43 8.95
C TRP A 155 -17.20 -3.59 8.09
N LEU A 156 -17.39 -4.77 8.69
CA LEU A 156 -17.99 -5.94 8.03
C LEU A 156 -19.48 -5.72 7.76
N ALA A 157 -20.21 -5.16 8.72
CA ALA A 157 -21.64 -4.86 8.59
C ALA A 157 -21.91 -3.88 7.45
N GLU A 158 -21.12 -2.79 7.34
CA GLU A 158 -21.21 -1.81 6.25
C GLU A 158 -21.00 -2.43 4.85
N ARG A 159 -20.23 -3.52 4.77
CA ARG A 159 -19.93 -4.23 3.51
C ARG A 159 -20.79 -5.47 3.29
N GLY A 160 -21.80 -5.69 4.13
CA GLY A 160 -22.70 -6.82 4.04
C GLY A 160 -21.99 -8.18 4.18
N ILE A 161 -20.95 -8.26 5.01
CA ILE A 161 -20.20 -9.49 5.29
C ILE A 161 -20.67 -10.04 6.64
N ALA A 162 -21.43 -11.14 6.60
CA ALA A 162 -21.99 -11.78 7.81
C ALA A 162 -20.98 -12.67 8.56
N HIS A 163 -19.82 -12.95 7.96
CA HIS A 163 -18.82 -13.84 8.55
C HIS A 163 -17.94 -13.10 9.56
N PRO A 164 -17.72 -13.62 10.77
CA PRO A 164 -16.96 -12.94 11.80
C PRO A 164 -15.46 -12.91 11.48
N TRP A 165 -14.83 -11.77 11.79
CA TRP A 165 -13.39 -11.57 11.73
C TRP A 165 -12.91 -11.03 13.08
N VAL A 166 -12.70 -11.93 14.03
CA VAL A 166 -12.43 -11.62 15.44
C VAL A 166 -10.99 -11.20 15.76
N MET A 167 -10.08 -11.32 14.78
CA MET A 167 -8.66 -11.04 14.97
C MET A 167 -8.42 -9.53 14.92
N HIS A 168 -8.22 -8.92 16.07
CA HIS A 168 -7.86 -7.50 16.22
C HIS A 168 -7.11 -7.27 17.52
N GLY A 169 -6.40 -6.15 17.60
CA GLY A 169 -5.71 -5.68 18.78
C GLY A 169 -4.34 -5.09 18.50
N ARG A 170 -3.72 -4.49 19.51
CA ARG A 170 -2.42 -3.84 19.42
C ARG A 170 -1.30 -4.88 19.39
N PRO A 171 -0.49 -4.97 18.32
CA PRO A 171 0.70 -5.82 18.32
C PRO A 171 1.77 -5.25 19.25
N LYS A 172 2.52 -6.13 19.94
CA LYS A 172 3.70 -5.72 20.71
C LYS A 172 4.83 -5.25 19.78
N GLN A 173 4.95 -5.93 18.65
CA GLN A 173 5.98 -5.65 17.68
C GLN A 173 5.45 -5.80 16.25
N ILE A 174 5.78 -4.85 15.39
CA ILE A 174 5.59 -4.98 13.94
C ILE A 174 6.94 -5.16 13.24
N VAL A 175 6.95 -6.02 12.23
CA VAL A 175 8.10 -6.27 11.35
C VAL A 175 7.71 -5.85 9.94
N VAL A 176 8.43 -4.87 9.40
CA VAL A 176 8.21 -4.29 8.08
C VAL A 176 9.46 -4.42 7.21
N ASP A 177 9.32 -4.30 5.89
CA ASP A 177 10.50 -4.30 5.01
C ASP A 177 11.33 -3.01 5.20
N SER A 178 12.60 -3.05 4.77
CA SER A 178 13.53 -1.91 4.88
C SER A 178 13.25 -0.78 3.88
N ALA A 179 12.05 -0.72 3.32
CA ALA A 179 11.63 0.35 2.44
C ALA A 179 11.57 1.70 3.18
N LYS A 180 11.84 2.79 2.47
CA LYS A 180 11.94 4.15 3.03
C LYS A 180 10.65 4.62 3.72
N GLU A 181 9.52 4.05 3.33
CA GLU A 181 8.19 4.36 3.90
C GLU A 181 8.13 4.13 5.41
N PHE A 182 8.87 3.15 5.92
CA PHE A 182 8.84 2.74 7.32
C PHE A 182 9.84 3.46 8.22
N GLN A 183 10.75 4.26 7.64
CA GLN A 183 11.81 4.96 8.39
C GLN A 183 11.39 6.36 8.87
N SER A 184 10.11 6.72 8.77
CA SER A 184 9.68 8.04 9.19
C SER A 184 9.50 8.15 10.69
N SER A 185 9.97 9.26 11.23
CA SER A 185 9.81 9.61 12.65
C SER A 185 8.34 9.63 13.09
N THR A 186 7.42 10.07 12.24
CA THR A 186 5.97 10.14 12.54
C THR A 186 5.35 8.76 12.71
N PHE A 187 5.65 7.82 11.79
CA PHE A 187 5.13 6.46 11.89
C PHE A 187 5.67 5.73 13.12
N THR A 188 6.99 5.83 13.35
CA THR A 188 7.64 5.22 14.51
C THR A 188 7.12 5.82 15.82
N LYS A 189 6.90 7.14 15.87
CA LYS A 189 6.30 7.81 17.02
C LYS A 189 4.86 7.36 17.26
N GLY A 190 4.02 7.32 16.20
CA GLY A 190 2.65 6.81 16.30
C GLY A 190 2.60 5.38 16.82
N CYS A 191 3.48 4.50 16.36
CA CYS A 191 3.60 3.15 16.89
C CYS A 191 4.01 3.16 18.39
N ALA A 192 4.99 4.00 18.77
CA ALA A 192 5.46 4.11 20.15
C ALA A 192 4.37 4.61 21.09
N ASP A 193 3.53 5.56 20.65
CA ASP A 193 2.37 6.07 21.40
C ASP A 193 1.35 4.96 21.75
N PHE A 194 1.30 3.90 20.94
CA PHE A 194 0.52 2.68 21.19
C PHE A 194 1.32 1.55 21.85
N GLY A 195 2.56 1.79 22.25
CA GLY A 195 3.43 0.76 22.83
C GLY A 195 3.90 -0.28 21.81
N ILE A 196 3.84 0.03 20.50
CA ILE A 196 4.21 -0.88 19.40
C ILE A 196 5.66 -0.65 19.01
N THR A 197 6.49 -1.69 19.10
CA THR A 197 7.87 -1.64 18.63
C THR A 197 7.94 -1.92 17.13
N VAL A 198 8.61 -1.04 16.37
CA VAL A 198 8.83 -1.21 14.94
C VAL A 198 10.21 -1.82 14.69
N ARG A 199 10.26 -2.95 13.97
CA ARG A 199 11.51 -3.55 13.48
C ARG A 199 11.53 -3.59 11.96
N THR A 200 12.62 -3.13 11.39
CA THR A 200 12.87 -3.27 9.95
C THR A 200 13.63 -4.56 9.67
N ARG A 201 13.29 -5.23 8.57
CA ARG A 201 14.05 -6.40 8.08
C ARG A 201 15.38 -5.94 7.50
N ASN A 202 16.48 -6.54 7.92
CA ASN A 202 17.80 -6.26 7.33
C ASN A 202 17.83 -6.75 5.87
N LYS A 203 18.49 -6.01 4.99
CA LYS A 203 18.77 -6.44 3.62
C LYS A 203 19.48 -7.81 3.65
N GLY A 204 18.97 -8.76 2.86
CA GLY A 204 19.53 -10.13 2.81
C GLY A 204 18.85 -11.14 3.74
N THR A 205 17.92 -10.75 4.60
CA THR A 205 17.13 -11.67 5.45
C THR A 205 15.69 -11.86 4.93
N VAL A 206 15.53 -11.96 3.62
CA VAL A 206 14.22 -12.08 2.93
C VAL A 206 13.36 -13.21 3.51
N HIS A 207 14.00 -14.32 3.94
CA HIS A 207 13.31 -15.46 4.56
C HIS A 207 12.58 -15.15 5.87
N ARG A 208 12.88 -14.02 6.54
CA ARG A 208 12.19 -13.59 7.77
C ARG A 208 10.83 -12.95 7.51
N GLY A 209 10.47 -12.65 6.26
CA GLY A 209 9.14 -12.19 5.84
C GLY A 209 8.19 -13.30 5.39
N GLY A 210 8.63 -14.56 5.47
CA GLY A 210 7.95 -15.69 4.82
C GLY A 210 6.52 -15.99 5.27
N VAL A 211 6.01 -15.41 6.36
CA VAL A 211 4.59 -15.55 6.75
C VAL A 211 3.77 -14.61 5.88
N VAL A 212 4.02 -13.31 5.95
CA VAL A 212 3.22 -12.31 5.24
C VAL A 212 3.32 -12.47 3.71
N GLU A 213 4.52 -12.74 3.17
CA GLU A 213 4.73 -12.97 1.73
C GLU A 213 3.89 -14.15 1.20
N ARG A 214 3.84 -15.24 1.97
CA ARG A 214 3.04 -16.42 1.64
C ARG A 214 1.54 -16.14 1.69
N LEU A 215 1.09 -15.32 2.63
CA LEU A 215 -0.32 -14.94 2.78
C LEU A 215 -0.73 -13.98 1.68
N LEU A 216 0.10 -13.00 1.31
CA LEU A 216 -0.11 -12.16 0.12
C LEU A 216 -0.24 -13.02 -1.14
N GLY A 217 0.66 -14.01 -1.31
CA GLY A 217 0.58 -14.96 -2.42
C GLY A 217 -0.71 -15.77 -2.43
N LYS A 218 -1.24 -16.15 -1.26
CA LYS A 218 -2.51 -16.88 -1.12
C LYS A 218 -3.69 -16.01 -1.52
N VAL A 219 -3.78 -14.78 -1.04
CA VAL A 219 -4.83 -13.84 -1.43
C VAL A 219 -4.76 -13.57 -2.93
N ASN A 220 -3.58 -13.27 -3.47
CA ASN A 220 -3.42 -13.08 -4.93
C ASN A 220 -3.80 -14.32 -5.76
N THR A 221 -3.69 -15.53 -5.19
CA THR A 221 -4.17 -16.74 -5.87
C THR A 221 -5.69 -16.72 -6.04
N VAL A 222 -6.42 -16.25 -5.05
CA VAL A 222 -7.88 -16.06 -5.17
C VAL A 222 -8.19 -14.96 -6.20
N LEU A 223 -7.48 -13.82 -6.15
CA LEU A 223 -7.70 -12.72 -7.08
C LEU A 223 -7.47 -13.13 -8.54
N ARG A 224 -6.51 -14.01 -8.82
CA ARG A 224 -6.27 -14.56 -10.16
C ARG A 224 -7.38 -15.46 -10.71
N SER A 225 -8.35 -15.83 -9.90
CA SER A 225 -9.55 -16.55 -10.36
C SER A 225 -10.70 -15.62 -10.73
N LEU A 226 -10.56 -14.31 -10.47
CA LEU A 226 -11.61 -13.32 -10.71
C LEU A 226 -11.44 -12.61 -12.06
N PRO A 227 -12.53 -12.02 -12.63
CA PRO A 227 -12.46 -11.23 -13.84
C PRO A 227 -11.50 -10.03 -13.67
N GLY A 228 -10.69 -9.75 -14.69
CA GLY A 228 -9.69 -8.69 -14.63
C GLY A 228 -8.33 -9.13 -14.07
N LYS A 229 -8.09 -10.42 -13.87
CA LYS A 229 -6.80 -10.95 -13.41
C LYS A 229 -5.62 -10.47 -14.24
N THR A 230 -4.48 -10.17 -13.62
CA THR A 230 -3.27 -9.72 -14.34
C THR A 230 -2.21 -10.82 -14.52
N GLY A 231 -2.38 -11.97 -13.87
CA GLY A 231 -1.39 -13.05 -13.86
C GLY A 231 -0.15 -12.73 -13.00
N ARG A 232 0.72 -13.70 -12.80
CA ARG A 232 2.01 -13.54 -12.10
C ARG A 232 3.07 -12.89 -12.97
N SER A 233 2.97 -13.09 -14.28
CA SER A 233 3.87 -12.54 -15.29
C SER A 233 3.10 -12.34 -16.61
N ILE A 234 3.75 -11.65 -17.56
CA ILE A 234 3.20 -11.46 -18.90
C ILE A 234 2.97 -12.82 -19.58
N ALA A 235 3.90 -13.77 -19.41
CA ALA A 235 3.78 -15.12 -19.96
C ALA A 235 2.61 -15.91 -19.32
N ASP A 236 2.38 -15.75 -18.02
CA ASP A 236 1.26 -16.40 -17.30
C ASP A 236 -0.11 -15.82 -17.70
N ARG A 237 -0.14 -14.55 -18.12
CA ARG A 237 -1.35 -13.89 -18.60
C ARG A 237 -1.74 -14.33 -20.01
N GLY A 238 -0.76 -14.60 -20.89
CA GLY A 238 -1.00 -14.90 -22.30
C GLY A 238 -1.82 -13.80 -23.00
N ASP A 239 -2.77 -14.20 -23.84
CA ASP A 239 -3.67 -13.31 -24.60
C ASP A 239 -4.86 -12.78 -23.77
N TYR A 240 -4.88 -12.99 -22.44
CA TYR A 240 -5.98 -12.53 -21.60
C TYR A 240 -5.91 -10.99 -21.43
N SER A 241 -6.90 -10.28 -21.98
CA SER A 241 -7.06 -8.83 -21.82
C SER A 241 -7.65 -8.51 -20.44
N SER A 242 -6.80 -8.16 -19.50
CA SER A 242 -7.22 -7.85 -18.12
C SER A 242 -8.08 -6.60 -18.05
N ASP A 243 -7.77 -5.60 -18.89
CA ASP A 243 -8.45 -4.30 -18.92
C ASP A 243 -9.89 -4.43 -19.43
N GLU A 244 -10.10 -5.24 -20.46
CA GLU A 244 -11.43 -5.47 -21.05
C GLU A 244 -12.32 -6.35 -20.18
N ARG A 245 -11.71 -7.27 -19.44
CA ARG A 245 -12.42 -8.23 -18.59
C ARG A 245 -12.58 -7.79 -17.15
N ALA A 246 -11.99 -6.65 -16.76
CA ALA A 246 -12.22 -6.08 -15.45
C ALA A 246 -13.68 -5.64 -15.30
N SER A 247 -14.36 -6.13 -14.27
CA SER A 247 -15.78 -5.86 -14.02
C SER A 247 -16.09 -5.54 -12.56
N LEU A 248 -15.14 -5.78 -11.65
CA LEU A 248 -15.33 -5.49 -10.24
C LEU A 248 -15.04 -4.02 -9.95
N THR A 249 -15.94 -3.35 -9.26
CA THR A 249 -15.66 -2.03 -8.68
C THR A 249 -14.64 -2.16 -7.55
N PHE A 250 -14.03 -1.05 -7.14
CA PHE A 250 -13.09 -1.05 -6.03
C PHE A 250 -13.74 -1.60 -4.74
N ALA A 251 -14.96 -1.18 -4.42
CA ALA A 251 -15.69 -1.66 -3.25
C ALA A 251 -16.02 -3.16 -3.34
N ALA A 252 -16.41 -3.66 -4.53
CA ALA A 252 -16.65 -5.08 -4.75
C ALA A 252 -15.34 -5.89 -4.61
N LEU A 253 -14.24 -5.36 -5.11
CA LEU A 253 -12.92 -5.99 -4.98
C LEU A 253 -12.46 -6.02 -3.50
N GLU A 254 -12.63 -4.92 -2.77
CA GLU A 254 -12.34 -4.86 -1.33
C GLU A 254 -13.14 -5.93 -0.57
N ARG A 255 -14.42 -6.09 -0.90
CA ARG A 255 -15.27 -7.13 -0.32
C ARG A 255 -14.80 -8.54 -0.68
N CYS A 256 -14.39 -8.80 -1.91
CA CYS A 256 -13.83 -10.10 -2.32
C CYS A 256 -12.55 -10.43 -1.56
N ILE A 257 -11.66 -9.46 -1.38
CA ILE A 257 -10.42 -9.62 -0.59
C ILE A 257 -10.76 -9.93 0.87
N ALA A 258 -11.70 -9.22 1.47
CA ALA A 258 -12.14 -9.46 2.83
C ALA A 258 -12.69 -10.88 3.01
N LEU A 259 -13.54 -11.35 2.09
CA LEU A 259 -14.06 -12.72 2.09
C LEU A 259 -12.95 -13.76 1.95
N ALA A 260 -11.96 -13.53 1.06
CA ALA A 260 -10.81 -14.42 0.91
C ALA A 260 -9.94 -14.48 2.17
N ILE A 261 -9.82 -13.37 2.90
CA ILE A 261 -9.12 -13.32 4.18
C ILE A 261 -9.91 -14.06 5.28
N VAL A 262 -11.20 -13.85 5.35
CA VAL A 262 -12.08 -14.56 6.31
C VAL A 262 -12.03 -16.06 6.06
N ASP A 263 -12.12 -16.49 4.79
CA ASP A 263 -11.98 -17.90 4.40
C ASP A 263 -10.61 -18.45 4.84
N HIS A 264 -9.52 -17.73 4.55
CA HIS A 264 -8.18 -18.12 5.01
C HIS A 264 -8.12 -18.30 6.52
N ASN A 265 -8.68 -17.36 7.27
CA ASN A 265 -8.62 -17.38 8.74
C ASN A 265 -9.42 -18.52 9.36
N GLN A 266 -10.42 -19.02 8.65
CA GLN A 266 -11.30 -20.12 9.10
C GLN A 266 -10.91 -21.48 8.52
N THR A 267 -10.08 -21.52 7.48
CA THR A 267 -9.71 -22.76 6.79
C THR A 267 -8.44 -23.38 7.37
N GLN A 268 -8.45 -24.70 7.56
CA GLN A 268 -7.28 -25.45 8.02
C GLN A 268 -6.11 -25.33 7.04
N ASN A 269 -4.95 -25.01 7.58
CA ASN A 269 -3.70 -25.05 6.82
C ASN A 269 -3.26 -26.50 6.61
N ALA A 270 -3.29 -26.98 5.39
CA ALA A 270 -2.99 -28.38 5.06
C ALA A 270 -1.60 -28.85 5.54
N ARG A 271 -0.59 -27.95 5.60
CA ARG A 271 0.76 -28.31 6.05
C ARG A 271 0.91 -28.33 7.57
N LYS A 272 0.29 -27.36 8.26
CA LYS A 272 0.40 -27.21 9.72
C LYS A 272 -0.71 -27.92 10.46
N LEU A 273 -1.77 -28.32 9.77
CA LEU A 273 -3.00 -28.90 10.32
C LEU A 273 -3.68 -27.99 11.37
N THR A 274 -3.45 -26.70 11.28
CA THR A 274 -3.99 -25.69 12.21
C THR A 274 -4.94 -24.74 11.50
N VAL A 275 -5.96 -24.25 12.19
CA VAL A 275 -6.89 -23.21 11.73
C VAL A 275 -6.46 -21.90 12.37
N PRO A 276 -6.14 -20.83 11.58
CA PRO A 276 -5.65 -19.56 12.14
C PRO A 276 -6.57 -18.97 13.21
N ARG A 277 -7.89 -19.09 13.06
CA ARG A 277 -8.86 -18.63 14.05
C ARG A 277 -8.73 -19.38 15.38
N LEU A 278 -8.65 -20.69 15.35
CA LEU A 278 -8.52 -21.49 16.58
C LEU A 278 -7.17 -21.26 17.26
N GLU A 279 -6.08 -21.14 16.47
CA GLU A 279 -4.77 -20.76 17.00
C GLU A 279 -4.78 -19.35 17.62
N TRP A 280 -5.55 -18.43 17.04
CA TRP A 280 -5.72 -17.10 17.60
C TRP A 280 -6.39 -17.13 18.97
N GLU A 281 -7.51 -17.81 19.07
CA GLU A 281 -8.28 -17.95 20.32
C GLU A 281 -7.43 -18.63 21.41
N LEU A 282 -6.66 -19.66 21.04
CA LEU A 282 -5.77 -20.40 21.96
C LEU A 282 -4.58 -19.57 22.44
N ARG A 283 -3.97 -18.76 21.56
CA ARG A 283 -2.71 -18.04 21.83
C ARG A 283 -2.91 -16.59 22.22
N LEU A 284 -4.12 -16.13 22.25
CA LEU A 284 -4.40 -14.77 22.69
C LEU A 284 -4.17 -14.64 24.18
N PRO A 285 -3.30 -13.70 24.62
CA PRO A 285 -3.09 -13.47 26.04
C PRO A 285 -4.40 -13.05 26.73
N PRO A 286 -4.65 -13.51 27.96
CA PRO A 286 -5.82 -13.09 28.76
C PRO A 286 -5.60 -11.67 29.30
N THR A 287 -5.48 -10.69 28.45
CA THR A 287 -5.34 -9.28 28.82
C THR A 287 -6.57 -8.53 28.36
N ASP A 288 -7.05 -7.58 29.18
CA ASP A 288 -8.04 -6.61 28.76
C ASP A 288 -7.50 -5.87 27.53
N ARG A 289 -8.11 -6.12 26.38
CA ARG A 289 -7.76 -5.37 25.18
C ARG A 289 -8.43 -4.02 25.32
N PRO A 290 -7.67 -2.92 25.23
CA PRO A 290 -8.30 -1.64 25.14
C PRO A 290 -9.18 -1.62 23.86
N ILE A 291 -10.41 -1.14 24.02
CA ILE A 291 -11.25 -0.82 22.87
C ILE A 291 -10.67 0.46 22.28
N ASP A 292 -10.01 0.33 21.15
CA ASP A 292 -9.43 1.48 20.46
C ASP A 292 -10.49 2.12 19.56
N ASP A 293 -10.65 3.42 19.71
CA ASP A 293 -11.44 4.24 18.79
C ASP A 293 -10.69 4.29 17.42
N PRO A 294 -11.31 3.81 16.33
CA PRO A 294 -10.67 3.79 15.02
C PRO A 294 -10.16 5.16 14.57
N ASP A 295 -10.88 6.22 14.89
CA ASP A 295 -10.53 7.59 14.52
C ASP A 295 -9.28 8.04 15.28
N GLN A 296 -9.19 7.76 16.57
CA GLN A 296 -8.01 8.08 17.38
C GLN A 296 -6.79 7.27 16.94
N VAL A 297 -6.98 5.99 16.63
CA VAL A 297 -5.90 5.15 16.09
C VAL A 297 -5.36 5.74 14.80
N LEU A 298 -6.24 6.15 13.89
CA LEU A 298 -5.80 6.74 12.64
C LEU A 298 -5.09 8.07 12.84
N LEU A 299 -5.65 8.99 13.63
CA LEU A 299 -5.06 10.31 13.89
C LEU A 299 -3.60 10.22 14.35
N ASN A 300 -3.24 9.16 15.09
CA ASN A 300 -1.86 8.93 15.51
C ASN A 300 -0.90 8.59 14.37
N PHE A 301 -1.41 8.10 13.26
CA PHE A 301 -0.59 7.70 12.09
C PHE A 301 -0.68 8.67 10.92
N LEU A 302 -1.59 9.63 10.95
CA LEU A 302 -1.69 10.66 9.91
C LEU A 302 -0.41 11.51 9.82
N PRO A 303 -0.08 12.02 8.63
CA PRO A 303 1.00 12.99 8.46
C PRO A 303 0.84 14.19 9.40
N ARG A 304 1.92 14.54 10.11
CA ARG A 304 1.95 15.66 11.06
C ARG A 304 2.80 16.80 10.54
N THR A 305 2.41 18.01 10.87
CA THR A 305 3.19 19.23 10.63
C THR A 305 2.85 20.26 11.68
N THR A 306 3.59 21.38 11.70
CA THR A 306 3.30 22.49 12.59
C THR A 306 3.01 23.74 11.80
N ARG A 307 2.10 24.58 12.28
CA ARG A 307 1.77 25.88 11.66
C ARG A 307 1.49 26.92 12.74
N ARG A 308 1.85 28.16 12.44
CA ARG A 308 1.42 29.29 13.28
C ARG A 308 -0.04 29.63 12.97
N ILE A 309 -0.79 29.96 14.00
CA ILE A 309 -2.14 30.44 13.85
C ILE A 309 -2.13 31.92 13.42
N SER A 310 -2.98 32.29 12.50
CA SER A 310 -3.19 33.65 11.99
C SER A 310 -4.60 34.15 12.33
N PRO A 311 -4.91 35.43 12.08
CA PRO A 311 -6.29 35.91 12.20
C PRO A 311 -7.31 35.18 11.33
N GLN A 312 -6.86 34.58 10.24
CA GLN A 312 -7.68 33.77 9.32
C GLN A 312 -7.80 32.29 9.75
N GLY A 313 -7.15 31.90 10.85
CA GLY A 313 -7.05 30.53 11.30
C GLY A 313 -5.69 29.92 10.98
N VAL A 314 -5.65 28.67 10.55
CA VAL A 314 -4.43 27.95 10.19
C VAL A 314 -4.42 27.67 8.70
N SER A 315 -3.32 28.04 8.03
CA SER A 315 -3.14 27.82 6.60
C SER A 315 -2.28 26.60 6.32
N LEU A 316 -2.79 25.67 5.51
CA LEU A 316 -2.08 24.46 5.04
C LEU A 316 -2.45 24.19 3.59
N PHE A 317 -1.44 23.88 2.74
CA PHE A 317 -1.61 23.66 1.29
C PHE A 317 -2.25 24.83 0.53
N ALA A 318 -2.10 26.06 1.07
CA ALA A 318 -2.80 27.28 0.63
C ALA A 318 -4.33 27.20 0.73
N ILE A 319 -4.83 26.47 1.72
CA ILE A 319 -6.20 26.44 2.17
C ILE A 319 -6.21 26.98 3.59
N ASP A 320 -7.14 27.87 3.90
CA ASP A 320 -7.35 28.38 5.26
C ASP A 320 -8.40 27.52 5.96
N TYR A 321 -8.08 27.13 7.20
CA TYR A 321 -8.91 26.29 8.06
C TYR A 321 -9.28 27.09 9.31
N PHE A 322 -10.57 27.10 9.66
CA PHE A 322 -11.05 27.82 10.82
C PHE A 322 -12.27 27.14 11.46
N GLU A 323 -12.27 27.10 12.78
CA GLU A 323 -13.42 26.74 13.61
C GLU A 323 -13.51 27.69 14.79
N GLN A 324 -14.71 27.88 15.35
CA GLN A 324 -14.95 28.85 16.42
C GLN A 324 -14.08 28.68 17.65
N TRP A 325 -13.74 27.44 18.00
CA TRP A 325 -12.87 27.13 19.14
C TRP A 325 -11.43 27.65 18.98
N LEU A 326 -11.01 27.99 17.78
CA LEU A 326 -9.73 28.66 17.52
C LEU A 326 -9.71 30.12 17.90
N GLY A 327 -10.88 30.77 18.09
CA GLY A 327 -10.99 32.19 18.39
C GLY A 327 -10.11 32.65 19.59
N PRO A 328 -10.17 31.99 20.76
CA PRO A 328 -9.30 32.29 21.89
C PRO A 328 -7.80 32.10 21.60
N LEU A 329 -7.45 31.15 20.75
CA LEU A 329 -6.07 30.92 20.33
C LEU A 329 -5.59 32.02 19.37
N VAL A 330 -6.45 32.50 18.46
CA VAL A 330 -6.16 33.64 17.59
C VAL A 330 -5.90 34.91 18.42
N ALA A 331 -6.65 35.14 19.49
CA ALA A 331 -6.47 36.30 20.36
C ALA A 331 -5.11 36.31 21.07
N ARG A 332 -4.54 35.15 21.38
CA ARG A 332 -3.23 35.00 22.05
C ARG A 332 -2.12 34.47 21.14
N ARG A 333 -2.28 34.54 19.80
CA ARG A 333 -1.38 33.94 18.80
C ARG A 333 0.09 34.30 18.95
N ASP A 334 0.37 35.53 19.37
CA ASP A 334 1.75 36.03 19.51
C ASP A 334 2.53 35.34 20.65
N ARG A 335 1.81 34.71 21.59
CA ARG A 335 2.36 33.98 22.73
C ARG A 335 2.36 32.45 22.53
N LEU A 336 1.73 31.96 21.45
CA LEU A 336 1.62 30.55 21.19
C LEU A 336 2.79 30.04 20.32
N PRO A 337 3.34 28.87 20.63
CA PRO A 337 4.20 28.17 19.69
C PRO A 337 3.39 27.75 18.46
N PRO A 338 4.07 27.32 17.38
CA PRO A 338 3.37 26.67 16.26
C PRO A 338 2.51 25.51 16.76
N LEU A 339 1.26 25.45 16.29
CA LEU A 339 0.31 24.40 16.66
C LEU A 339 0.66 23.10 15.92
N ASP A 340 0.60 21.99 16.64
CA ASP A 340 0.69 20.65 16.04
C ASP A 340 -0.62 20.35 15.29
N LEU A 341 -0.50 19.91 14.06
CA LEU A 341 -1.62 19.51 13.24
C LEU A 341 -1.34 18.25 12.45
N CYS A 342 -2.39 17.50 12.15
CA CYS A 342 -2.36 16.38 11.23
C CYS A 342 -3.48 16.47 10.20
N TYR A 343 -3.31 15.77 9.09
CA TYR A 343 -4.25 15.79 7.98
C TYR A 343 -4.29 14.44 7.29
N ASP A 344 -5.45 14.10 6.74
CA ASP A 344 -5.59 12.93 5.87
C ASP A 344 -5.36 13.34 4.41
N PRO A 345 -4.31 12.84 3.73
CA PRO A 345 -4.09 13.17 2.32
C PRO A 345 -5.22 12.74 1.38
N ARG A 346 -6.12 11.85 1.82
CA ARG A 346 -7.28 11.39 1.06
C ARG A 346 -8.47 12.36 1.17
N ASP A 347 -8.51 13.16 2.26
CA ASP A 347 -9.55 14.15 2.48
C ASP A 347 -8.99 15.35 3.24
N ILE A 348 -8.61 16.40 2.50
CA ILE A 348 -8.16 17.68 3.05
C ILE A 348 -9.30 18.70 3.20
N SER A 349 -10.58 18.29 3.17
CA SER A 349 -11.71 19.15 3.51
C SER A 349 -11.66 19.61 4.96
N ARG A 350 -10.93 18.89 5.81
CA ARG A 350 -10.63 19.19 7.20
C ARG A 350 -9.21 18.81 7.57
N ILE A 351 -8.70 19.45 8.59
CA ILE A 351 -7.45 19.07 9.28
C ILE A 351 -7.77 18.85 10.76
N TYR A 352 -6.83 18.28 11.49
CA TYR A 352 -6.96 18.12 12.94
C TYR A 352 -5.84 18.89 13.62
N ILE A 353 -6.18 19.68 14.62
CA ILE A 353 -5.24 20.50 15.39
C ILE A 353 -5.26 20.01 16.83
N ALA A 354 -4.06 19.75 17.40
CA ALA A 354 -3.95 19.48 18.81
C ALA A 354 -4.20 20.78 19.60
N ASP A 355 -5.23 20.79 20.40
CA ASP A 355 -5.51 21.90 21.30
C ASP A 355 -4.31 22.07 22.23
N PRO A 356 -3.65 23.24 22.27
CA PRO A 356 -2.41 23.41 23.04
C PRO A 356 -2.62 23.28 24.56
N ASP A 357 -3.83 23.50 25.05
CA ASP A 357 -4.15 23.45 26.47
C ASP A 357 -4.55 22.02 26.91
N THR A 358 -5.36 21.32 26.11
CA THR A 358 -5.88 19.98 26.46
C THR A 358 -5.15 18.83 25.79
N ARG A 359 -4.35 19.09 24.75
CA ARG A 359 -3.68 18.10 23.89
C ARG A 359 -4.62 17.17 23.12
N ILE A 360 -5.90 17.48 23.10
CA ILE A 360 -6.91 16.72 22.34
C ILE A 360 -6.90 17.16 20.88
N TRP A 361 -6.89 16.19 19.97
CA TRP A 361 -7.03 16.46 18.54
C TRP A 361 -8.47 16.86 18.20
N ARG A 362 -8.64 18.04 17.61
CA ARG A 362 -9.95 18.58 17.23
C ARG A 362 -10.00 18.86 15.73
N PRO A 363 -11.09 18.47 15.04
CA PRO A 363 -11.26 18.76 13.63
C PRO A 363 -11.42 20.26 13.38
N VAL A 364 -10.86 20.73 12.28
CA VAL A 364 -10.99 22.12 11.79
C VAL A 364 -11.29 22.07 10.30
N LYS A 365 -12.42 22.62 9.92
CA LYS A 365 -12.91 22.62 8.53
C LYS A 365 -12.30 23.75 7.72
N ARG A 366 -12.40 23.63 6.42
CA ARG A 366 -12.04 24.71 5.49
C ARG A 366 -12.91 25.92 5.72
N ARG A 367 -12.29 27.09 5.70
CA ARG A 367 -12.97 28.38 5.89
C ARG A 367 -13.87 28.76 4.71
N ASP A 368 -13.54 28.31 3.51
CA ASP A 368 -14.32 28.55 2.29
C ASP A 368 -15.66 27.80 2.22
N GLY A 369 -15.98 27.01 3.25
CA GLY A 369 -17.24 26.27 3.35
C GLY A 369 -17.33 25.03 2.45
N VAL A 370 -16.27 24.69 1.73
CA VAL A 370 -16.23 23.46 0.91
C VAL A 370 -16.16 22.25 1.82
N THR A 371 -17.24 21.48 1.85
CA THR A 371 -17.35 20.26 2.67
C THR A 371 -17.13 18.98 1.89
N MET A 372 -17.12 19.06 0.55
CA MET A 372 -16.84 17.90 -0.30
C MET A 372 -15.42 17.38 -0.05
N PRO A 373 -15.27 16.07 0.15
CA PRO A 373 -13.94 15.47 0.24
C PRO A 373 -13.12 15.78 -1.00
N ILE A 374 -11.89 16.21 -0.79
CA ILE A 374 -10.91 16.47 -1.86
C ILE A 374 -9.57 15.88 -1.44
N THR A 375 -8.92 15.15 -2.33
CA THR A 375 -7.60 14.61 -2.04
C THR A 375 -6.51 15.68 -2.18
N LEU A 376 -5.43 15.53 -1.41
CA LEU A 376 -4.25 16.41 -1.54
C LEU A 376 -3.72 16.42 -2.98
N TRP A 377 -3.66 15.27 -3.61
CA TRP A 377 -3.17 15.13 -5.01
C TRP A 377 -4.05 15.88 -6.01
N GLN A 378 -5.38 15.78 -5.86
CA GLN A 378 -6.33 16.52 -6.70
C GLN A 378 -6.14 18.02 -6.53
N HIS A 379 -6.07 18.49 -5.28
CA HIS A 379 -5.82 19.89 -4.96
C HIS A 379 -4.49 20.40 -5.52
N GLU A 380 -3.40 19.62 -5.39
CA GLU A 380 -2.09 19.99 -5.96
C GLU A 380 -2.12 20.02 -7.49
N ALA A 381 -2.81 19.07 -8.14
CA ALA A 381 -2.98 19.06 -9.59
C ALA A 381 -3.76 20.28 -10.08
N ASP A 382 -4.85 20.64 -9.41
CA ASP A 382 -5.67 21.81 -9.75
C ASP A 382 -4.86 23.11 -9.58
N ARG A 383 -4.07 23.22 -8.50
CA ARG A 383 -3.17 24.36 -8.30
C ARG A 383 -2.07 24.44 -9.35
N ALA A 384 -1.51 23.31 -9.76
CA ALA A 384 -0.50 23.28 -10.82
C ALA A 384 -1.09 23.77 -12.15
N ARG A 385 -2.30 23.33 -12.49
CA ARG A 385 -3.05 23.81 -13.68
C ARG A 385 -3.31 25.30 -13.62
N THR A 386 -3.81 25.79 -12.46
CA THR A 386 -4.08 27.21 -12.25
C THR A 386 -2.80 28.05 -12.38
N ARG A 387 -1.67 27.61 -11.79
CA ARG A 387 -0.38 28.29 -11.95
C ARG A 387 0.07 28.34 -13.42
N GLU A 388 -0.07 27.22 -14.11
CA GLU A 388 0.33 27.13 -15.51
C GLU A 388 -0.52 28.05 -16.41
N SER A 389 -1.84 28.15 -16.12
CA SER A 389 -2.73 29.05 -16.83
C SER A 389 -2.47 30.53 -16.53
N GLN A 390 -2.05 30.87 -15.31
CA GLN A 390 -1.73 32.25 -14.92
C GLN A 390 -0.34 32.71 -15.33
N GLN A 391 0.64 31.79 -15.47
CA GLN A 391 2.00 32.11 -15.91
C GLN A 391 2.14 32.30 -17.41
N ARG A 392 1.13 31.93 -18.18
CA ARG A 392 1.13 32.21 -19.64
C ARG A 392 0.45 33.55 -19.86
N PRO A 393 1.20 34.57 -20.34
CA PRO A 393 0.55 35.80 -20.79
C PRO A 393 -0.52 35.43 -21.82
N ALA A 394 -1.61 36.18 -21.82
CA ALA A 394 -2.77 36.02 -22.71
C ALA A 394 -2.41 36.30 -24.17
N GLN A 395 -1.34 35.65 -24.67
CA GLN A 395 -1.06 35.61 -26.09
C GLN A 395 -2.06 34.63 -26.70
N GLU A 396 -2.74 35.11 -27.71
CA GLU A 396 -3.70 34.40 -28.54
C GLU A 396 -3.17 33.00 -28.90
N LYS A 397 -3.54 32.02 -28.09
CA LYS A 397 -3.37 30.63 -28.48
C LYS A 397 -4.38 30.38 -29.56
N THR A 398 -3.90 30.24 -30.78
CA THR A 398 -4.71 29.82 -31.91
C THR A 398 -5.64 28.67 -31.48
N LEU A 399 -6.93 28.79 -31.80
CA LEU A 399 -7.97 27.79 -31.57
C LEU A 399 -7.49 26.37 -31.88
N LEU A 400 -6.69 26.23 -32.95
CA LEU A 400 -6.10 24.96 -33.39
C LEU A 400 -5.14 24.33 -32.35
N ARG A 401 -4.35 25.13 -31.64
CA ARG A 401 -3.50 24.63 -30.54
C ARG A 401 -4.30 24.23 -29.31
N ARG A 402 -5.43 24.91 -29.06
CA ARG A 402 -6.37 24.49 -28.02
C ARG A 402 -7.07 23.18 -28.36
N GLU A 403 -7.48 22.98 -29.62
CA GLU A 403 -8.08 21.73 -30.08
C GLU A 403 -7.08 20.56 -30.12
N ILE A 404 -5.87 20.80 -30.61
CA ILE A 404 -4.82 19.77 -30.61
C ILE A 404 -4.41 19.42 -29.15
N ALA A 405 -4.22 20.41 -28.30
CA ALA A 405 -3.93 20.20 -26.89
C ALA A 405 -5.09 19.53 -26.16
N ALA A 406 -6.32 19.89 -26.44
CA ALA A 406 -7.50 19.23 -25.90
C ALA A 406 -7.66 17.78 -26.40
N THR A 407 -7.37 17.50 -27.68
CA THR A 407 -7.45 16.15 -28.26
C THR A 407 -6.33 15.25 -27.72
N VAL A 408 -5.10 15.75 -27.65
CA VAL A 408 -3.95 15.01 -27.10
C VAL A 408 -4.04 14.91 -25.56
N ALA A 409 -4.47 15.96 -24.87
CA ALA A 409 -4.74 15.93 -23.45
C ALA A 409 -5.98 15.06 -23.14
N GLY A 410 -7.00 15.08 -23.99
CA GLY A 410 -8.20 14.23 -23.84
C GLY A 410 -7.90 12.73 -23.90
N ALA A 411 -6.94 12.31 -24.72
CA ALA A 411 -6.53 10.90 -24.81
C ALA A 411 -5.61 10.49 -23.64
N LYS A 412 -4.68 11.35 -23.20
CA LYS A 412 -3.75 11.07 -22.10
C LYS A 412 -4.29 11.47 -20.73
N SER A 413 -5.04 12.57 -20.63
CA SER A 413 -5.60 13.06 -19.37
C SER A 413 -6.87 12.33 -18.99
N LYS A 414 -7.59 11.72 -19.93
CA LYS A 414 -8.78 10.91 -19.61
C LYS A 414 -8.45 9.81 -18.62
N LYS A 415 -7.32 9.13 -18.80
CA LYS A 415 -6.82 8.10 -17.87
C LYS A 415 -6.27 8.68 -16.55
N ALA A 416 -5.63 9.84 -16.57
CA ALA A 416 -5.11 10.48 -15.37
C ALA A 416 -6.22 11.16 -14.55
N HIS A 417 -7.14 11.85 -15.21
CA HIS A 417 -8.29 12.49 -14.56
C HIS A 417 -9.28 11.46 -13.99
N LEU A 418 -9.53 10.37 -14.71
CA LEU A 418 -10.27 9.22 -14.21
C LEU A 418 -9.61 8.62 -12.95
N ARG A 419 -8.29 8.56 -12.93
CA ARG A 419 -7.54 8.16 -11.74
C ARG A 419 -7.75 9.09 -10.55
N GLU A 420 -7.68 10.40 -10.76
CA GLU A 420 -7.86 11.41 -9.71
C GLU A 420 -9.29 11.40 -9.15
N MET A 421 -10.30 11.32 -10.04
CA MET A 421 -11.70 11.24 -9.63
C MET A 421 -12.02 9.93 -8.89
N THR A 422 -11.45 8.80 -9.33
CA THR A 422 -11.57 7.54 -8.60
C THR A 422 -10.93 7.65 -7.21
N ARG A 423 -9.77 8.29 -7.10
CA ARG A 423 -9.11 8.55 -5.80
C ARG A 423 -9.96 9.43 -4.90
N ALA A 424 -10.52 10.53 -5.43
CA ALA A 424 -11.40 11.42 -4.68
C ALA A 424 -12.66 10.68 -4.19
N ARG A 425 -13.25 9.84 -5.06
CA ARG A 425 -14.43 9.02 -4.72
C ARG A 425 -14.10 8.02 -3.61
N HIS A 426 -12.97 7.30 -3.73
CA HIS A 426 -12.52 6.38 -2.68
C HIS A 426 -12.10 7.09 -1.38
N ALA A 427 -11.62 8.33 -1.47
CA ALA A 427 -11.38 9.15 -0.28
C ALA A 427 -12.69 9.56 0.40
N ALA A 428 -13.73 9.84 -0.37
CA ALA A 428 -15.07 10.13 0.14
C ALA A 428 -15.77 8.90 0.75
N ASP A 429 -15.52 7.73 0.14
CA ASP A 429 -16.01 6.43 0.62
C ASP A 429 -15.09 5.82 1.72
N ALA A 430 -14.05 6.55 2.16
CA ALA A 430 -13.26 6.17 3.32
C ALA A 430 -14.20 5.91 4.51
N PRO A 431 -13.91 4.89 5.34
CA PRO A 431 -14.84 4.42 6.37
C PRO A 431 -15.45 5.59 7.12
N LYS A 432 -16.75 5.56 7.33
CA LYS A 432 -17.52 6.61 8.04
C LYS A 432 -16.97 6.92 9.43
N ALA A 433 -16.14 6.05 9.97
CA ALA A 433 -15.31 6.28 11.14
C ALA A 433 -14.59 7.63 11.12
N TYR A 434 -14.26 8.16 9.92
CA TYR A 434 -13.65 9.48 9.77
C TYR A 434 -14.65 10.63 9.71
N GLN A 435 -15.92 10.35 9.47
CA GLN A 435 -16.92 11.39 9.33
C GLN A 435 -17.52 11.78 10.69
N ASN A 436 -17.42 10.92 11.70
CA ASN A 436 -18.06 11.09 12.99
C ASN A 436 -17.22 11.82 14.06
N VAL A 437 -15.95 12.13 13.80
CA VAL A 437 -15.13 12.95 14.72
C VAL A 437 -15.67 14.37 14.90
N GLY A 438 -16.67 14.77 14.16
CA GLY A 438 -17.34 16.06 14.30
C GLY A 438 -18.74 16.00 14.93
N GLN A 439 -19.28 14.80 15.17
CA GLN A 439 -20.56 14.62 15.84
C GLN A 439 -20.38 14.23 17.31
N VAL A 440 -19.65 15.04 18.05
CA VAL A 440 -19.91 15.12 19.49
C VAL A 440 -21.32 15.74 19.59
N SER A 441 -22.26 14.95 20.05
CA SER A 441 -23.65 15.26 20.34
C SER A 441 -23.93 16.76 20.45
N GLU A 442 -24.48 17.37 19.43
CA GLU A 442 -25.37 18.49 19.64
C GLU A 442 -26.57 17.96 20.42
N ALA A 443 -26.47 18.06 21.72
CA ALA A 443 -27.65 17.98 22.58
C ALA A 443 -28.65 18.98 22.04
N THR A 444 -29.76 18.47 21.58
CA THR A 444 -30.95 19.17 21.14
C THR A 444 -31.27 20.37 22.03
N HIS A 445 -30.90 21.55 21.59
CA HIS A 445 -31.55 22.78 22.00
C HIS A 445 -32.58 23.11 20.92
N THR A 446 -33.78 22.64 21.12
CA THR A 446 -35.00 23.13 20.45
C THR A 446 -35.34 24.50 21.02
N GLY A 447 -34.85 25.53 20.34
CA GLY A 447 -35.35 26.89 20.51
C GLY A 447 -35.54 27.51 19.14
N PRO A 448 -36.62 28.25 18.87
CA PRO A 448 -36.91 28.81 17.55
C PRO A 448 -35.90 29.90 17.21
N GLU A 449 -35.24 29.73 16.05
CA GLU A 449 -34.32 30.68 15.46
C GLU A 449 -35.10 31.98 15.06
N PRO A 450 -34.62 33.17 15.41
CA PRO A 450 -35.18 34.40 14.87
C PRO A 450 -34.64 34.64 13.46
N ASP A 451 -35.54 34.86 12.56
CA ASP A 451 -35.34 35.23 11.16
C ASP A 451 -34.42 36.46 11.05
N ARG A 452 -33.21 36.30 10.52
CA ARG A 452 -32.32 37.40 10.19
C ARG A 452 -32.16 37.51 8.70
N PRO A 453 -32.34 38.66 8.10
CA PRO A 453 -32.26 38.86 6.66
C PRO A 453 -30.80 38.65 6.17
N ARG A 454 -30.66 37.92 5.09
CA ARG A 454 -29.39 37.74 4.38
C ARG A 454 -28.85 39.08 3.89
N ARG A 455 -27.72 39.52 4.42
CA ARG A 455 -26.95 40.62 3.82
C ARG A 455 -26.24 40.11 2.56
N VAL A 456 -26.70 40.64 1.42
CA VAL A 456 -25.99 40.51 0.14
C VAL A 456 -24.88 41.57 0.14
N PHE A 457 -23.64 41.17 0.07
CA PHE A 457 -22.51 42.09 -0.14
C PHE A 457 -22.34 42.30 -1.64
N PRO A 458 -22.16 43.54 -2.10
CA PRO A 458 -21.86 43.78 -3.51
C PRO A 458 -20.46 43.26 -3.85
N VAL A 459 -20.36 42.59 -4.99
CA VAL A 459 -19.07 42.18 -5.61
C VAL A 459 -18.46 43.45 -6.20
N GLU A 460 -17.42 43.98 -5.57
CA GLU A 460 -16.54 44.95 -6.23
C GLU A 460 -15.58 44.23 -7.16
N THR A 461 -15.71 44.55 -8.42
CA THR A 461 -14.77 44.19 -9.50
C THR A 461 -13.51 45.01 -9.37
N TRP A 462 -12.36 44.30 -9.20
CA TRP A 462 -11.02 44.78 -9.59
C TRP A 462 -10.28 43.69 -10.34
#